data_e07aeee15bff97181e6054ae2c988645
#
_entry.id   e07aeee15bff97181e6054ae2c988645
#
_cell.length_a   1.000
_cell.length_b   1.000
_cell.length_c   1.000
_cell.angle_alpha   90.00
_cell.angle_beta   90.00
_cell.angle_gamma   90.00
#
_symmetry.space_group_name_H-M   'P 1'
#
loop_
_entity.id
_entity.type
_entity.pdbx_description
1 polymer ?
#
loop_
_entity_poly.entity_id
_entity_poly.type
_entity_poly.pdbx_seq_one_letter_code
_entity_poly.pdbx_strand_id
1 'polypeptide(L)'
;MSCFIIAEAGVNHNGDLNLAKDLIYAAHDAGADAVKFQTFKADTLVNKTAQKAQYQKNNTSGSQTQYEMLKALELSTEDHFILSALALSVGIEFMSTGFDEEMIDFLVQLEVKRLKIPSGEITNIPYLKHLAKTQLPLIMSTGMCDLDEVRLAVDTIRPFYGPHLKDNLVLLHCTSNYPAAYADVNLKAMQTLANEFNLPVGYSDHTLGMLVPTLAVGLGACVIEKHFTLDKSLPGPDHAASMTPLEMKQLVQAIRDTESALGTGDKRPAANELPIRELVRRSVTLKRSLSKGSELSMDDLVLLRPGNGISPAELPNIIGATLNLNLAEGSTLMWEHITS
;
A
#
# COMPACT_ATOMS: atom_id res chain seq x y z
N MET A 1 11.00 -0.21 -0.01
CA MET A 1 10.47 0.11 1.34
C MET A 1 9.18 -0.65 1.51
N SER A 2 8.91 -1.17 2.70
CA SER A 2 7.62 -1.83 2.98
C SER A 2 6.52 -0.78 3.11
N CYS A 3 5.31 -1.10 2.64
CA CYS A 3 4.13 -0.27 2.79
C CYS A 3 3.75 -0.15 4.26
N PHE A 4 3.53 1.08 4.74
CA PHE A 4 3.12 1.35 6.12
C PHE A 4 1.60 1.22 6.25
N ILE A 5 1.14 0.31 7.10
CA ILE A 5 -0.28 -0.05 7.24
C ILE A 5 -0.84 0.54 8.52
N ILE A 6 -1.83 1.42 8.39
CA ILE A 6 -2.52 2.09 9.48
C ILE A 6 -3.89 1.45 9.69
N ALA A 7 -4.08 0.79 10.84
CA ALA A 7 -5.39 0.37 11.31
C ALA A 7 -6.11 1.59 11.92
N GLU A 8 -7.06 2.17 11.20
CA GLU A 8 -7.85 3.31 11.65
C GLU A 8 -8.95 2.87 12.61
N ALA A 9 -8.66 2.84 13.88
CA ALA A 9 -9.65 2.63 14.95
C ALA A 9 -10.65 3.79 14.99
N GLY A 10 -10.20 5.00 14.62
CA GLY A 10 -11.05 6.18 14.55
C GLY A 10 -11.81 6.44 15.84
N VAL A 11 -13.14 6.39 15.76
CA VAL A 11 -14.06 6.49 16.91
C VAL A 11 -14.74 5.16 17.25
N ASN A 12 -14.29 4.04 16.72
CA ASN A 12 -14.87 2.70 16.95
C ASN A 12 -14.67 2.16 18.38
N HIS A 13 -14.06 2.94 19.24
CA HIS A 13 -14.03 2.71 20.69
C HIS A 13 -15.32 3.16 21.40
N ASN A 14 -16.23 3.88 20.73
CA ASN A 14 -17.51 4.34 21.29
C ASN A 14 -17.40 5.12 22.62
N GLY A 15 -16.29 5.84 22.86
CA GLY A 15 -16.03 6.53 24.12
C GLY A 15 -15.60 5.61 25.28
N ASP A 16 -15.38 4.32 25.03
CA ASP A 16 -14.96 3.34 26.04
C ASP A 16 -13.47 3.06 25.94
N LEU A 17 -12.73 3.36 27.01
CA LEU A 17 -11.27 3.15 27.08
C LEU A 17 -10.89 1.65 26.94
N ASN A 18 -11.73 0.71 27.41
CA ASN A 18 -11.42 -0.71 27.31
C ASN A 18 -11.56 -1.18 25.86
N LEU A 19 -12.61 -0.75 25.15
CA LEU A 19 -12.72 -1.02 23.71
C LEU A 19 -11.55 -0.40 22.93
N ALA A 20 -11.08 0.80 23.31
CA ALA A 20 -9.91 1.43 22.70
C ALA A 20 -8.63 0.61 22.92
N LYS A 21 -8.42 0.05 24.11
CA LYS A 21 -7.30 -0.87 24.41
C LYS A 21 -7.40 -2.16 23.60
N ASP A 22 -8.58 -2.76 23.50
CA ASP A 22 -8.80 -3.98 22.74
C ASP A 22 -8.52 -3.76 21.24
N LEU A 23 -8.86 -2.58 20.71
CA LEU A 23 -8.52 -2.19 19.33
C LEU A 23 -7.00 -2.11 19.11
N ILE A 24 -6.21 -1.63 20.09
CA ILE A 24 -4.74 -1.63 20.01
C ILE A 24 -4.19 -3.05 19.92
N TYR A 25 -4.61 -3.94 20.84
CA TYR A 25 -4.18 -5.34 20.81
C TYR A 25 -4.55 -6.02 19.49
N ALA A 26 -5.79 -5.83 19.05
CA ALA A 26 -6.27 -6.45 17.83
C ALA A 26 -5.55 -5.91 16.55
N ALA A 27 -5.21 -4.62 16.51
CA ALA A 27 -4.43 -4.04 15.41
C ALA A 27 -2.99 -4.58 15.38
N HIS A 28 -2.34 -4.69 16.56
CA HIS A 28 -1.02 -5.32 16.70
C HIS A 28 -1.04 -6.78 16.23
N ASP A 29 -2.01 -7.59 16.70
CA ASP A 29 -2.12 -9.01 16.37
C ASP A 29 -2.47 -9.26 14.90
N ALA A 30 -3.12 -8.28 14.26
CA ALA A 30 -3.34 -8.28 12.82
C ALA A 30 -2.07 -7.96 12.02
N GLY A 31 -1.01 -7.44 12.66
CA GLY A 31 0.26 -7.07 12.04
C GLY A 31 0.26 -5.69 11.37
N ALA A 32 -0.64 -4.79 11.77
CA ALA A 32 -0.60 -3.39 11.35
C ALA A 32 0.64 -2.69 11.92
N ASP A 33 1.18 -1.72 11.17
CA ASP A 33 2.34 -0.94 11.60
C ASP A 33 1.96 0.15 12.61
N ALA A 34 0.72 0.67 12.49
CA ALA A 34 0.17 1.67 13.40
C ALA A 34 -1.32 1.44 13.67
N VAL A 35 -1.78 1.86 14.85
CA VAL A 35 -3.19 2.06 15.18
C VAL A 35 -3.47 3.55 15.30
N LYS A 36 -4.53 4.03 14.65
CA LYS A 36 -4.86 5.46 14.63
C LYS A 36 -6.22 5.72 15.24
N PHE A 37 -6.27 6.73 16.12
CA PHE A 37 -7.46 7.27 16.75
C PHE A 37 -7.78 8.68 16.23
N GLN A 38 -8.77 9.32 16.84
CA GLN A 38 -9.15 10.70 16.58
C GLN A 38 -9.16 11.48 17.89
N THR A 39 -8.48 12.63 17.89
CA THR A 39 -8.34 13.51 19.05
C THR A 39 -9.06 14.81 18.77
N PHE A 40 -10.20 15.01 19.38
CA PHE A 40 -11.05 16.19 19.16
C PHE A 40 -11.87 16.50 20.40
N LYS A 41 -12.34 17.76 20.45
CA LYS A 41 -13.41 18.22 21.33
C LYS A 41 -14.58 18.63 20.45
N ALA A 42 -15.76 18.08 20.68
CA ALA A 42 -16.95 18.41 19.89
C ALA A 42 -17.28 19.92 19.94
N ASP A 43 -16.94 20.55 21.06
CA ASP A 43 -17.16 21.99 21.28
C ASP A 43 -16.35 22.89 20.30
N THR A 44 -15.18 22.46 19.85
CA THR A 44 -14.32 23.20 18.92
C THR A 44 -14.41 22.67 17.47
N LEU A 45 -14.90 21.42 17.30
CA LEU A 45 -14.94 20.78 16.00
C LEU A 45 -16.20 21.08 15.20
N VAL A 46 -17.38 21.15 15.84
CA VAL A 46 -18.64 21.20 15.13
C VAL A 46 -19.65 22.14 15.78
N ASN A 47 -20.44 22.83 14.95
CA ASN A 47 -21.56 23.64 15.45
C ASN A 47 -22.63 22.74 16.05
N LYS A 48 -23.21 23.14 17.18
CA LYS A 48 -24.24 22.39 17.93
C LYS A 48 -25.47 22.00 17.12
N THR A 49 -25.75 22.72 16.05
CA THR A 49 -26.89 22.49 15.15
C THR A 49 -26.53 21.74 13.86
N ALA A 50 -25.25 21.36 13.69
CA ALA A 50 -24.79 20.67 12.49
C ALA A 50 -25.49 19.31 12.32
N GLN A 51 -25.83 19.03 11.07
CA GLN A 51 -26.48 17.78 10.68
C GLN A 51 -25.44 16.68 10.44
N LYS A 52 -25.77 15.45 10.84
CA LYS A 52 -24.97 14.27 10.51
C LYS A 52 -24.96 14.01 9.01
N ALA A 53 -23.86 13.48 8.49
CA ALA A 53 -23.79 12.92 7.15
C ALA A 53 -24.80 11.75 6.99
N GLN A 54 -25.19 11.44 5.76
CA GLN A 54 -26.24 10.43 5.51
C GLN A 54 -25.86 9.05 6.08
N TYR A 55 -24.61 8.61 5.91
CA TYR A 55 -24.15 7.33 6.46
C TYR A 55 -24.18 7.32 8.00
N GLN A 56 -23.81 8.43 8.65
CA GLN A 56 -23.90 8.58 10.11
C GLN A 56 -25.35 8.49 10.60
N LYS A 57 -26.31 9.07 9.86
CA LYS A 57 -27.74 8.94 10.18
C LYS A 57 -28.24 7.50 10.09
N ASN A 58 -27.70 6.73 9.15
CA ASN A 58 -28.08 5.34 8.96
C ASN A 58 -27.49 4.42 10.05
N ASN A 59 -26.30 4.74 10.55
CA ASN A 59 -25.54 3.89 11.48
C ASN A 59 -25.71 4.28 12.97
N THR A 60 -26.33 5.45 13.25
CA THR A 60 -26.53 5.94 14.61
C THR A 60 -27.98 6.35 14.83
N SER A 61 -28.40 6.60 16.09
CA SER A 61 -29.78 7.02 16.39
C SER A 61 -30.14 8.30 15.63
N GLY A 62 -31.30 8.31 14.95
CA GLY A 62 -31.72 9.38 14.04
C GLY A 62 -31.98 10.75 14.67
N SER A 63 -32.18 10.82 15.98
CA SER A 63 -32.57 12.05 16.70
C SER A 63 -31.39 12.90 17.18
N GLN A 64 -30.16 12.37 17.19
CA GLN A 64 -28.97 13.08 17.66
C GLN A 64 -28.41 14.02 16.58
N THR A 65 -27.95 15.21 17.00
CA THR A 65 -27.12 16.09 16.16
C THR A 65 -25.73 15.50 15.95
N GLN A 66 -24.95 16.03 15.01
CA GLN A 66 -23.55 15.65 14.85
C GLN A 66 -22.74 15.97 16.12
N TYR A 67 -23.01 17.11 16.75
CA TYR A 67 -22.39 17.50 18.00
C TYR A 67 -22.58 16.48 19.12
N GLU A 68 -23.85 16.08 19.37
CA GLU A 68 -24.16 15.09 20.42
C GLU A 68 -23.53 13.73 20.15
N MET A 69 -23.48 13.31 18.88
CA MET A 69 -22.80 12.09 18.48
C MET A 69 -21.30 12.17 18.77
N LEU A 70 -20.62 13.24 18.32
CA LEU A 70 -19.19 13.42 18.55
C LEU A 70 -18.86 13.57 20.04
N LYS A 71 -19.70 14.27 20.80
CA LYS A 71 -19.50 14.46 22.24
C LYS A 71 -19.46 13.13 23.01
N ALA A 72 -20.26 12.17 22.59
CA ALA A 72 -20.28 10.81 23.17
C ALA A 72 -19.07 9.97 22.77
N LEU A 73 -18.32 10.37 21.73
CA LEU A 73 -17.17 9.65 21.17
C LEU A 73 -15.82 10.27 21.58
N GLU A 74 -15.82 11.32 22.38
CA GLU A 74 -14.58 11.92 22.89
C GLU A 74 -13.83 10.97 23.82
N LEU A 75 -12.52 10.90 23.67
CA LEU A 75 -11.61 10.34 24.68
C LEU A 75 -10.96 11.48 25.46
N SER A 76 -10.73 11.25 26.75
CA SER A 76 -10.04 12.23 27.59
C SER A 76 -8.53 12.29 27.25
N THR A 77 -7.88 13.36 27.71
CA THR A 77 -6.42 13.50 27.62
C THR A 77 -5.71 12.33 28.33
N GLU A 78 -6.21 11.95 29.51
CA GLU A 78 -5.69 10.84 30.30
C GLU A 78 -5.82 9.50 29.54
N ASP A 79 -6.94 9.28 28.84
CA ASP A 79 -7.13 8.09 28.03
C ASP A 79 -6.08 8.01 26.90
N HIS A 80 -5.78 9.12 26.24
CA HIS A 80 -4.76 9.16 25.19
C HIS A 80 -3.36 8.80 25.71
N PHE A 81 -2.97 9.28 26.91
CA PHE A 81 -1.70 8.86 27.54
C PHE A 81 -1.68 7.36 27.83
N ILE A 82 -2.78 6.80 28.35
CA ILE A 82 -2.90 5.36 28.62
C ILE A 82 -2.79 4.56 27.31
N LEU A 83 -3.47 4.98 26.25
CA LEU A 83 -3.47 4.30 24.95
C LEU A 83 -2.11 4.39 24.25
N SER A 84 -1.46 5.55 24.29
CA SER A 84 -0.11 5.72 23.74
C SER A 84 0.92 4.84 24.46
N ALA A 85 0.88 4.81 25.80
CA ALA A 85 1.75 3.94 26.59
C ALA A 85 1.49 2.45 26.31
N LEU A 86 0.23 2.06 26.16
CA LEU A 86 -0.14 0.69 25.80
C LEU A 86 0.40 0.32 24.41
N ALA A 87 0.16 1.15 23.40
CA ALA A 87 0.64 0.91 22.05
C ALA A 87 2.17 0.74 22.01
N LEU A 88 2.90 1.60 22.73
CA LEU A 88 4.34 1.48 22.87
C LEU A 88 4.75 0.14 23.53
N SER A 89 4.02 -0.29 24.57
CA SER A 89 4.33 -1.52 25.30
C SER A 89 4.14 -2.80 24.49
N VAL A 90 3.18 -2.80 23.55
CA VAL A 90 2.92 -3.94 22.66
C VAL A 90 3.70 -3.86 21.34
N GLY A 91 4.35 -2.72 21.06
CA GLY A 91 5.22 -2.58 19.90
C GLY A 91 4.51 -2.13 18.61
N ILE A 92 3.33 -1.49 18.70
CA ILE A 92 2.64 -0.85 17.57
C ILE A 92 2.75 0.68 17.67
N GLU A 93 2.85 1.38 16.53
CA GLU A 93 2.88 2.84 16.55
C GLU A 93 1.51 3.41 16.91
N PHE A 94 1.47 4.29 17.93
CA PHE A 94 0.27 5.08 18.25
C PHE A 94 0.21 6.30 17.32
N MET A 95 -0.93 6.47 16.66
CA MET A 95 -1.25 7.65 15.87
C MET A 95 -2.59 8.23 16.29
N SER A 96 -2.78 9.52 16.06
CA SER A 96 -4.09 10.13 16.14
C SER A 96 -4.22 11.32 15.18
N THR A 97 -5.45 11.59 14.76
CA THR A 97 -5.80 12.78 13.99
C THR A 97 -6.27 13.86 14.98
N GLY A 98 -5.52 14.95 15.10
CA GLY A 98 -5.98 16.15 15.81
C GLY A 98 -6.75 17.05 14.85
N PHE A 99 -7.85 17.66 15.30
CA PHE A 99 -8.73 18.44 14.42
C PHE A 99 -8.61 19.96 14.62
N ASP A 100 -7.86 20.40 15.60
CA ASP A 100 -7.54 21.81 15.83
C ASP A 100 -6.12 21.99 16.37
N GLU A 101 -5.68 23.23 16.49
CA GLU A 101 -4.31 23.58 16.91
C GLU A 101 -4.03 23.06 18.34
N GLU A 102 -5.00 23.13 19.27
CA GLU A 102 -4.84 22.64 20.66
C GLU A 102 -4.61 21.12 20.67
N MET A 103 -5.37 20.39 19.85
CA MET A 103 -5.23 18.94 19.75
C MET A 103 -3.90 18.54 19.06
N ILE A 104 -3.40 19.33 18.10
CA ILE A 104 -2.08 19.10 17.52
C ILE A 104 -0.98 19.30 18.57
N ASP A 105 -1.04 20.39 19.35
CA ASP A 105 -0.07 20.63 20.42
C ASP A 105 -0.10 19.54 21.48
N PHE A 106 -1.28 19.04 21.79
CA PHE A 106 -1.44 17.89 22.67
C PHE A 106 -0.79 16.62 22.08
N LEU A 107 -0.99 16.31 20.81
CA LEU A 107 -0.36 15.16 20.17
C LEU A 107 1.17 15.28 20.12
N VAL A 108 1.71 16.50 19.97
CA VAL A 108 3.15 16.74 20.07
C VAL A 108 3.65 16.47 21.50
N GLN A 109 2.92 16.87 22.53
CA GLN A 109 3.24 16.55 23.93
C GLN A 109 3.17 15.04 24.21
N LEU A 110 2.31 14.31 23.49
CA LEU A 110 2.17 12.84 23.58
C LEU A 110 3.31 12.13 22.82
N GLU A 111 4.22 12.88 22.21
CA GLU A 111 5.40 12.38 21.46
C GLU A 111 5.04 11.44 20.30
N VAL A 112 3.94 11.74 19.58
CA VAL A 112 3.60 10.97 18.36
C VAL A 112 4.69 11.14 17.30
N LYS A 113 4.98 10.07 16.56
CA LYS A 113 6.07 10.08 15.56
C LYS A 113 5.70 10.82 14.27
N ARG A 114 4.42 10.97 13.98
CA ARG A 114 3.88 11.64 12.79
C ARG A 114 2.47 12.15 13.03
N LEU A 115 2.04 13.12 12.23
CA LEU A 115 0.71 13.70 12.32
C LEU A 115 -0.11 13.38 11.08
N LYS A 116 -1.42 13.17 11.26
CA LYS A 116 -2.37 12.93 10.19
C LYS A 116 -3.20 14.18 9.93
N ILE A 117 -3.26 14.58 8.66
CA ILE A 117 -4.15 15.63 8.16
C ILE A 117 -5.35 14.94 7.50
N PRO A 118 -6.56 15.07 8.07
CA PRO A 118 -7.75 14.49 7.47
C PRO A 118 -8.20 15.30 6.25
N SER A 119 -8.94 14.68 5.34
CA SER A 119 -9.42 15.33 4.11
C SER A 119 -10.24 16.61 4.34
N GLY A 120 -10.97 16.67 5.46
CA GLY A 120 -11.78 17.84 5.80
C GLY A 120 -10.97 19.10 6.14
N GLU A 121 -9.69 18.92 6.50
CA GLU A 121 -8.83 20.04 6.94
C GLU A 121 -7.85 20.52 5.85
N ILE A 122 -7.91 19.99 4.64
CA ILE A 122 -6.95 20.29 3.58
C ILE A 122 -7.02 21.76 3.13
N THR A 123 -8.16 22.40 3.27
CA THR A 123 -8.37 23.84 2.97
C THR A 123 -8.21 24.74 4.19
N ASN A 124 -7.96 24.19 5.38
CA ASN A 124 -7.77 24.92 6.62
C ASN A 124 -6.31 25.41 6.72
N ILE A 125 -6.02 26.49 6.02
CA ILE A 125 -4.65 27.04 5.90
C ILE A 125 -4.00 27.36 7.25
N PRO A 126 -4.68 27.98 8.24
CA PRO A 126 -4.11 28.19 9.59
C PRO A 126 -3.68 26.88 10.23
N TYR A 127 -4.54 25.86 10.21
CA TYR A 127 -4.27 24.54 10.75
C TYR A 127 -3.07 23.87 10.06
N LEU A 128 -2.99 23.91 8.71
CA LEU A 128 -1.86 23.35 7.95
C LEU A 128 -0.52 24.02 8.33
N LYS A 129 -0.53 25.35 8.51
CA LYS A 129 0.66 26.09 8.95
C LYS A 129 1.06 25.70 10.38
N HIS A 130 0.09 25.50 11.27
CA HIS A 130 0.36 25.07 12.65
C HIS A 130 1.01 23.69 12.67
N LEU A 131 0.41 22.72 11.98
CA LEU A 131 0.97 21.38 11.79
C LEU A 131 2.41 21.42 11.26
N ALA A 132 2.65 22.20 10.19
CA ALA A 132 3.96 22.23 9.55
C ALA A 132 5.06 22.83 10.45
N LYS A 133 4.71 23.71 11.40
CA LYS A 133 5.65 24.24 12.41
C LYS A 133 6.19 23.17 13.36
N THR A 134 5.47 22.09 13.56
CA THR A 134 5.92 20.98 14.43
C THR A 134 7.14 20.24 13.89
N GLN A 135 7.40 20.34 12.59
CA GLN A 135 8.47 19.61 11.87
C GLN A 135 8.35 18.07 11.95
N LEU A 136 7.22 17.53 12.42
CA LEU A 136 6.95 16.11 12.41
C LEU A 136 6.58 15.64 11.00
N PRO A 137 6.86 14.39 10.63
CA PRO A 137 6.34 13.80 9.40
C PRO A 137 4.81 13.88 9.31
N LEU A 138 4.31 14.19 8.11
CA LEU A 138 2.89 14.40 7.85
C LEU A 138 2.35 13.36 6.87
N ILE A 139 1.14 12.88 7.13
CA ILE A 139 0.34 12.08 6.20
C ILE A 139 -0.94 12.85 5.91
N MET A 140 -1.16 13.25 4.66
CA MET A 140 -2.28 14.10 4.26
C MET A 140 -3.23 13.37 3.32
N SER A 141 -4.49 13.17 3.75
CA SER A 141 -5.57 12.64 2.89
C SER A 141 -6.17 13.73 2.04
N THR A 142 -6.51 13.39 0.78
CA THR A 142 -6.97 14.33 -0.26
C THR A 142 -8.39 14.05 -0.74
N GLY A 143 -9.22 13.38 0.07
CA GLY A 143 -10.62 13.12 -0.26
C GLY A 143 -11.42 14.42 -0.42
N MET A 144 -12.41 14.41 -1.31
CA MET A 144 -13.28 15.57 -1.63
C MET A 144 -12.56 16.75 -2.31
N CYS A 145 -11.25 16.68 -2.52
CA CYS A 145 -10.44 17.78 -3.02
C CYS A 145 -10.17 17.64 -4.52
N ASP A 146 -10.14 18.78 -5.20
CA ASP A 146 -9.53 18.88 -6.51
C ASP A 146 -8.01 19.08 -6.43
N LEU A 147 -7.35 19.07 -7.58
CA LEU A 147 -5.89 19.16 -7.64
C LEU A 147 -5.36 20.53 -7.19
N ASP A 148 -6.12 21.60 -7.39
CA ASP A 148 -5.73 22.96 -7.02
C ASP A 148 -5.81 23.16 -5.51
N GLU A 149 -6.79 22.58 -4.83
CA GLU A 149 -6.88 22.56 -3.37
C GLU A 149 -5.72 21.77 -2.75
N VAL A 150 -5.37 20.63 -3.32
CA VAL A 150 -4.20 19.84 -2.89
C VAL A 150 -2.91 20.64 -3.11
N ARG A 151 -2.78 21.34 -4.25
CA ARG A 151 -1.62 22.21 -4.53
C ARG A 151 -1.49 23.31 -3.50
N LEU A 152 -2.59 24.00 -3.18
CA LEU A 152 -2.59 25.05 -2.16
C LEU A 152 -2.12 24.53 -0.79
N ALA A 153 -2.59 23.33 -0.40
CA ALA A 153 -2.18 22.69 0.85
C ALA A 153 -0.69 22.33 0.85
N VAL A 154 -0.20 21.68 -0.20
CA VAL A 154 1.23 21.31 -0.34
C VAL A 154 2.11 22.57 -0.35
N ASP A 155 1.73 23.61 -1.07
CA ASP A 155 2.50 24.87 -1.14
C ASP A 155 2.47 25.62 0.19
N THR A 156 1.41 25.46 0.99
CA THR A 156 1.34 26.00 2.36
C THR A 156 2.33 25.30 3.30
N ILE A 157 2.50 23.99 3.16
CA ILE A 157 3.38 23.16 4.00
C ILE A 157 4.85 23.27 3.55
N ARG A 158 5.09 23.36 2.24
CA ARG A 158 6.42 23.33 1.60
C ARG A 158 7.47 24.27 2.23
N PRO A 159 7.18 25.54 2.57
CA PRO A 159 8.17 26.44 3.14
C PRO A 159 8.76 25.98 4.48
N PHE A 160 8.04 25.13 5.22
CA PHE A 160 8.49 24.65 6.53
C PHE A 160 9.47 23.50 6.43
N TYR A 161 9.37 22.66 5.39
CA TYR A 161 10.25 21.49 5.20
C TYR A 161 11.33 21.71 4.15
N GLY A 162 11.15 22.68 3.25
CA GLY A 162 12.12 23.00 2.20
C GLY A 162 12.48 21.77 1.35
N PRO A 163 13.78 21.44 1.19
CA PRO A 163 14.22 20.29 0.40
C PRO A 163 13.85 18.93 1.02
N HIS A 164 13.50 18.90 2.30
CA HIS A 164 13.13 17.68 3.03
C HIS A 164 11.64 17.35 2.96
N LEU A 165 10.85 18.11 2.18
CA LEU A 165 9.40 17.86 2.06
C LEU A 165 9.09 16.44 1.62
N LYS A 166 9.86 15.88 0.68
CA LYS A 166 9.65 14.53 0.15
C LYS A 166 9.81 13.43 1.20
N ASP A 167 10.65 13.67 2.20
CA ASP A 167 10.89 12.72 3.28
C ASP A 167 9.87 12.86 4.42
N ASN A 168 9.09 13.96 4.42
CA ASN A 168 8.23 14.34 5.54
C ASN A 168 6.75 14.52 5.16
N LEU A 169 6.35 14.39 3.91
CA LEU A 169 4.96 14.49 3.50
C LEU A 169 4.57 13.35 2.57
N VAL A 170 3.57 12.57 2.98
CA VAL A 170 2.92 11.55 2.16
C VAL A 170 1.50 12.00 1.83
N LEU A 171 1.12 11.93 0.55
CA LEU A 171 -0.24 12.24 0.11
C LEU A 171 -1.06 10.94 -0.02
N LEU A 172 -2.21 10.85 0.64
CA LEU A 172 -3.11 9.73 0.47
C LEU A 172 -4.25 10.13 -0.47
N HIS A 173 -4.37 9.43 -1.60
CA HIS A 173 -5.64 9.46 -2.34
C HIS A 173 -6.74 8.82 -1.48
N CYS A 174 -7.96 9.35 -1.56
CA CYS A 174 -9.06 8.95 -0.70
C CYS A 174 -10.40 9.29 -1.35
N THR A 175 -11.41 8.45 -1.15
CA THR A 175 -12.81 8.74 -1.47
C THR A 175 -13.61 8.81 -0.18
N SER A 176 -14.11 10.02 0.17
CA SER A 176 -14.81 10.27 1.46
C SER A 176 -16.29 9.89 1.38
N ASN A 177 -16.57 8.62 1.11
CA ASN A 177 -17.89 7.99 1.20
C ASN A 177 -17.74 6.65 1.94
N TYR A 178 -18.67 6.28 2.82
CA TYR A 178 -18.57 5.15 3.76
C TYR A 178 -19.78 4.21 3.64
N PRO A 179 -19.66 3.05 2.96
CA PRO A 179 -18.52 2.62 2.14
C PRO A 179 -18.46 3.33 0.78
N ALA A 180 -17.25 3.42 0.21
CA ALA A 180 -17.04 3.91 -1.15
C ALA A 180 -17.34 2.81 -2.17
N ALA A 181 -18.04 3.15 -3.26
CA ALA A 181 -18.23 2.24 -4.38
C ALA A 181 -16.98 2.13 -5.24
N TYR A 182 -16.67 0.96 -5.78
CA TYR A 182 -15.49 0.75 -6.63
C TYR A 182 -15.40 1.70 -7.83
N ALA A 183 -16.55 2.07 -8.40
CA ALA A 183 -16.62 3.00 -9.53
C ALA A 183 -16.16 4.42 -9.17
N ASP A 184 -16.23 4.81 -7.89
CA ASP A 184 -15.91 6.16 -7.41
C ASP A 184 -14.47 6.27 -6.90
N VAL A 185 -13.73 5.15 -6.80
CA VAL A 185 -12.40 5.10 -6.18
C VAL A 185 -11.33 5.82 -6.99
N ASN A 186 -11.33 5.67 -8.31
CA ASN A 186 -10.35 6.29 -9.21
C ASN A 186 -8.87 6.17 -8.75
N LEU A 187 -8.38 4.95 -8.48
CA LEU A 187 -7.01 4.71 -7.99
C LEU A 187 -5.91 5.37 -8.84
N LYS A 188 -6.16 5.64 -10.13
CA LYS A 188 -5.20 6.34 -10.98
C LYS A 188 -4.91 7.77 -10.51
N ALA A 189 -5.81 8.40 -9.74
CA ALA A 189 -5.57 9.70 -9.15
C ALA A 189 -4.37 9.69 -8.18
N MET A 190 -4.05 8.56 -7.55
CA MET A 190 -2.84 8.40 -6.75
C MET A 190 -1.56 8.66 -7.58
N GLN A 191 -1.50 8.13 -8.81
CA GLN A 191 -0.38 8.39 -9.72
C GLN A 191 -0.34 9.85 -10.19
N THR A 192 -1.50 10.48 -10.38
CA THR A 192 -1.60 11.91 -10.70
C THR A 192 -0.98 12.74 -9.57
N LEU A 193 -1.33 12.45 -8.31
CA LEU A 193 -0.73 13.11 -7.13
C LEU A 193 0.79 12.91 -7.07
N ALA A 194 1.27 11.68 -7.29
CA ALA A 194 2.71 11.38 -7.29
C ALA A 194 3.48 12.20 -8.35
N ASN A 195 2.93 12.25 -9.56
CA ASN A 195 3.57 12.95 -10.69
C ASN A 195 3.53 14.47 -10.52
N GLU A 196 2.40 15.01 -10.08
CA GLU A 196 2.21 16.46 -9.93
C GLU A 196 3.10 17.05 -8.83
N PHE A 197 3.16 16.38 -7.67
CA PHE A 197 3.84 16.92 -6.51
C PHE A 197 5.25 16.37 -6.29
N ASN A 198 5.63 15.30 -7.01
CA ASN A 198 6.87 14.55 -6.79
C ASN A 198 7.06 14.12 -5.32
N LEU A 199 5.96 13.71 -4.68
CA LEU A 199 5.89 13.25 -3.30
C LEU A 199 5.52 11.76 -3.23
N PRO A 200 5.87 11.06 -2.13
CA PRO A 200 5.35 9.74 -1.85
C PRO A 200 3.82 9.76 -1.76
N VAL A 201 3.20 8.69 -2.25
CA VAL A 201 1.73 8.57 -2.25
C VAL A 201 1.28 7.28 -1.58
N GLY A 202 0.08 7.30 -1.05
CA GLY A 202 -0.60 6.16 -0.48
C GLY A 202 -2.11 6.25 -0.73
N TYR A 203 -2.85 5.39 -0.04
CA TYR A 203 -4.30 5.31 -0.19
C TYR A 203 -5.00 5.17 1.17
N SER A 204 -5.99 6.02 1.43
CA SER A 204 -6.91 5.91 2.56
C SER A 204 -8.21 5.30 2.04
N ASP A 205 -8.50 4.07 2.45
CA ASP A 205 -9.52 3.23 1.84
C ASP A 205 -10.82 3.15 2.65
N HIS A 206 -11.92 3.46 2.01
CA HIS A 206 -13.28 3.34 2.54
C HIS A 206 -14.14 2.32 1.77
N THR A 207 -13.55 1.53 0.86
CA THR A 207 -14.26 0.45 0.18
C THR A 207 -14.44 -0.77 1.09
N LEU A 208 -15.33 -1.69 0.74
CA LEU A 208 -15.43 -2.97 1.43
C LEU A 208 -14.37 -3.95 0.93
N GLY A 209 -13.86 -4.79 1.83
CA GLY A 209 -12.87 -5.82 1.50
C GLY A 209 -11.46 -5.27 1.26
N MET A 210 -10.58 -6.12 0.71
CA MET A 210 -9.14 -5.87 0.59
C MET A 210 -8.65 -5.63 -0.85
N LEU A 211 -9.54 -5.72 -1.85
CA LEU A 211 -9.13 -5.63 -3.26
C LEU A 211 -8.47 -4.28 -3.57
N VAL A 212 -9.13 -3.18 -3.21
CA VAL A 212 -8.67 -1.83 -3.58
C VAL A 212 -7.37 -1.45 -2.89
N PRO A 213 -7.19 -1.62 -1.57
CA PRO A 213 -5.92 -1.29 -0.93
C PRO A 213 -4.76 -2.18 -1.42
N THR A 214 -5.01 -3.45 -1.74
CA THR A 214 -3.99 -4.33 -2.35
C THR A 214 -3.57 -3.82 -3.75
N LEU A 215 -4.54 -3.42 -4.58
CA LEU A 215 -4.25 -2.81 -5.88
C LEU A 215 -3.48 -1.49 -5.75
N ALA A 216 -3.80 -0.67 -4.74
CA ALA A 216 -3.09 0.58 -4.47
C ALA A 216 -1.60 0.33 -4.19
N VAL A 217 -1.25 -0.72 -3.43
CA VAL A 217 0.15 -1.13 -3.20
C VAL A 217 0.80 -1.55 -4.53
N GLY A 218 0.11 -2.32 -5.37
CA GLY A 218 0.59 -2.66 -6.72
C GLY A 218 0.83 -1.44 -7.62
N LEU A 219 0.15 -0.34 -7.35
CA LEU A 219 0.32 0.96 -8.04
C LEU A 219 1.34 1.89 -7.35
N GLY A 220 2.01 1.43 -6.29
CA GLY A 220 3.08 2.18 -5.63
C GLY A 220 2.67 2.92 -4.35
N ALA A 221 1.53 2.57 -3.74
CA ALA A 221 1.17 3.12 -2.43
C ALA A 221 2.22 2.73 -1.38
N CYS A 222 2.81 3.71 -0.70
CA CYS A 222 3.74 3.51 0.41
C CYS A 222 3.05 3.53 1.79
N VAL A 223 1.79 3.97 1.85
CA VAL A 223 0.94 3.97 3.05
C VAL A 223 -0.45 3.48 2.66
N ILE A 224 -1.01 2.59 3.46
CA ILE A 224 -2.42 2.19 3.41
C ILE A 224 -3.05 2.52 4.76
N GLU A 225 -4.18 3.22 4.72
CA GLU A 225 -5.02 3.49 5.88
C GLU A 225 -6.38 2.84 5.67
N LYS A 226 -6.88 2.12 6.66
CA LYS A 226 -8.18 1.42 6.58
C LYS A 226 -8.88 1.40 7.92
N HIS A 227 -10.18 1.74 7.93
CA HIS A 227 -11.00 1.67 9.14
C HIS A 227 -11.04 0.26 9.72
N PHE A 228 -10.94 0.19 11.04
CA PHE A 228 -10.78 -1.03 11.81
C PHE A 228 -11.74 -1.06 13.01
N THR A 229 -12.33 -2.20 13.29
CA THR A 229 -13.26 -2.42 14.41
C THR A 229 -13.10 -3.82 14.97
N LEU A 230 -13.51 -4.02 16.23
CA LEU A 230 -13.60 -5.37 16.79
C LEU A 230 -14.79 -6.15 16.22
N ASP A 231 -15.93 -5.45 15.99
CA ASP A 231 -17.14 -6.06 15.45
C ASP A 231 -17.95 -5.02 14.65
N LYS A 232 -18.30 -5.37 13.40
CA LYS A 232 -19.09 -4.53 12.51
C LYS A 232 -20.53 -4.28 12.97
N SER A 233 -21.04 -5.12 13.85
CA SER A 233 -22.40 -5.03 14.40
C SER A 233 -22.53 -4.04 15.57
N LEU A 234 -21.40 -3.54 16.11
CA LEU A 234 -21.41 -2.55 17.18
C LEU A 234 -22.10 -1.25 16.71
N PRO A 235 -22.84 -0.58 17.62
CA PRO A 235 -23.44 0.72 17.31
C PRO A 235 -22.35 1.78 17.17
N GLY A 236 -22.42 2.62 16.13
CA GLY A 236 -21.47 3.72 15.90
C GLY A 236 -21.39 4.10 14.42
N PRO A 237 -20.79 5.25 14.11
CA PRO A 237 -20.82 5.76 12.74
C PRO A 237 -20.04 4.91 11.74
N ASP A 238 -18.91 4.29 12.14
CA ASP A 238 -17.91 3.74 11.21
C ASP A 238 -17.77 2.21 11.26
N HIS A 239 -18.32 1.52 12.27
CA HIS A 239 -18.18 0.06 12.45
C HIS A 239 -18.58 -0.75 11.22
N ALA A 240 -19.72 -0.42 10.61
CA ALA A 240 -20.27 -1.18 9.47
C ALA A 240 -19.36 -1.14 8.23
N ALA A 241 -18.59 -0.07 8.03
CA ALA A 241 -17.66 0.10 6.92
C ALA A 241 -16.23 -0.33 7.26
N SER A 242 -15.95 -0.68 8.52
CA SER A 242 -14.63 -1.03 9.02
C SER A 242 -14.27 -2.50 8.79
N MET A 243 -13.00 -2.83 8.85
CA MET A 243 -12.51 -4.21 8.85
C MET A 243 -12.49 -4.81 10.25
N THR A 244 -12.83 -6.08 10.37
CA THR A 244 -12.64 -6.88 11.58
C THR A 244 -11.15 -7.26 11.76
N PRO A 245 -10.71 -7.77 12.94
CA PRO A 245 -9.33 -8.21 13.15
C PRO A 245 -8.87 -9.27 12.14
N LEU A 246 -9.74 -10.22 11.81
CA LEU A 246 -9.42 -11.24 10.82
C LEU A 246 -9.24 -10.65 9.41
N GLU A 247 -10.14 -9.75 8.99
CA GLU A 247 -10.04 -9.09 7.68
C GLU A 247 -8.79 -8.20 7.59
N MET A 248 -8.44 -7.48 8.67
CA MET A 248 -7.23 -6.67 8.73
C MET A 248 -5.98 -7.54 8.63
N LYS A 249 -5.92 -8.66 9.32
CA LYS A 249 -4.82 -9.62 9.21
C LYS A 249 -4.66 -10.16 7.79
N GLN A 250 -5.78 -10.47 7.13
CA GLN A 250 -5.77 -10.91 5.73
C GLN A 250 -5.30 -9.80 4.78
N LEU A 251 -5.69 -8.55 5.03
CA LEU A 251 -5.20 -7.40 4.26
C LEU A 251 -3.70 -7.21 4.43
N VAL A 252 -3.20 -7.24 5.67
CA VAL A 252 -1.75 -7.13 5.94
C VAL A 252 -1.00 -8.21 5.17
N GLN A 253 -1.43 -9.47 5.26
CA GLN A 253 -0.80 -10.57 4.53
C GLN A 253 -0.84 -10.34 3.01
N ALA A 254 -1.99 -9.95 2.46
CA ALA A 254 -2.13 -9.68 1.03
C ALA A 254 -1.21 -8.54 0.55
N ILE A 255 -1.00 -7.51 1.38
CA ILE A 255 -0.07 -6.43 1.08
C ILE A 255 1.37 -6.96 1.09
N ARG A 256 1.79 -7.73 2.09
CA ARG A 256 3.16 -8.30 2.16
C ARG A 256 3.44 -9.27 1.00
N ASP A 257 2.45 -10.08 0.63
CA ASP A 257 2.54 -10.96 -0.54
C ASP A 257 2.66 -10.16 -1.85
N THR A 258 1.91 -9.06 -1.97
CA THR A 258 2.00 -8.14 -3.12
C THR A 258 3.39 -7.52 -3.23
N GLU A 259 3.95 -7.01 -2.13
CA GLU A 259 5.31 -6.45 -2.08
C GLU A 259 6.35 -7.48 -2.54
N SER A 260 6.21 -8.72 -2.06
CA SER A 260 7.09 -9.83 -2.47
C SER A 260 6.96 -10.16 -3.96
N ALA A 261 5.73 -10.15 -4.48
CA ALA A 261 5.44 -10.49 -5.86
C ALA A 261 5.87 -9.41 -6.87
N LEU A 262 5.88 -8.13 -6.45
CA LEU A 262 6.35 -7.02 -7.30
C LEU A 262 7.84 -7.14 -7.66
N GLY A 263 8.66 -7.68 -6.78
CA GLY A 263 10.09 -7.90 -7.01
C GLY A 263 10.86 -6.60 -7.32
N THR A 264 11.93 -6.73 -8.10
CA THR A 264 12.85 -5.62 -8.43
C THR A 264 12.60 -4.99 -9.80
N GLY A 265 11.79 -5.61 -10.65
CA GLY A 265 11.60 -5.22 -12.05
C GLY A 265 12.67 -5.77 -13.02
N ASP A 266 13.74 -6.39 -12.53
CA ASP A 266 14.75 -7.00 -13.37
C ASP A 266 14.19 -8.24 -14.08
N LYS A 267 14.14 -8.21 -15.44
CA LYS A 267 13.68 -9.36 -16.21
C LYS A 267 14.76 -10.42 -16.35
N ARG A 268 14.82 -11.32 -15.38
CA ARG A 268 15.71 -12.50 -15.37
C ARG A 268 14.97 -13.74 -14.89
N PRO A 269 15.39 -14.94 -15.29
CA PRO A 269 14.81 -16.16 -14.73
C PRO A 269 15.09 -16.24 -13.24
N ALA A 270 14.11 -16.71 -12.47
CA ALA A 270 14.30 -17.07 -11.08
C ALA A 270 15.25 -18.29 -10.97
N ALA A 271 15.93 -18.42 -9.83
CA ALA A 271 16.92 -19.49 -9.64
C ALA A 271 16.34 -20.90 -9.85
N ASN A 272 15.09 -21.11 -9.45
CA ASN A 272 14.37 -22.38 -9.63
C ASN A 272 13.92 -22.65 -11.08
N GLU A 273 13.95 -21.63 -11.97
CA GLU A 273 13.67 -21.83 -13.40
C GLU A 273 14.90 -22.28 -14.21
N LEU A 274 16.12 -22.09 -13.68
CA LEU A 274 17.35 -22.41 -14.42
C LEU A 274 17.44 -23.92 -14.79
N PRO A 275 17.17 -24.88 -13.87
CA PRO A 275 17.15 -26.29 -14.25
C PRO A 275 16.05 -26.64 -15.27
N ILE A 276 14.86 -26.00 -15.13
CA ILE A 276 13.75 -26.18 -16.07
C ILE A 276 14.12 -25.65 -17.45
N ARG A 277 14.84 -24.51 -17.50
CA ARG A 277 15.30 -23.91 -18.73
C ARG A 277 16.16 -24.84 -19.55
N GLU A 278 17.10 -25.58 -18.92
CA GLU A 278 17.95 -26.57 -19.60
C GLU A 278 17.11 -27.74 -20.15
N LEU A 279 16.17 -28.25 -19.38
CA LEU A 279 15.33 -29.37 -19.79
C LEU A 279 14.37 -29.04 -20.92
N VAL A 280 13.82 -27.81 -20.94
CA VAL A 280 12.70 -27.45 -21.82
C VAL A 280 13.17 -26.73 -23.09
N ARG A 281 14.29 -26.04 -23.08
CA ARG A 281 14.85 -25.42 -24.28
C ARG A 281 15.30 -26.50 -25.25
N ARG A 282 15.44 -26.11 -26.51
CA ARG A 282 15.93 -27.01 -27.58
C ARG A 282 17.37 -26.73 -27.91
N SER A 283 18.08 -27.74 -28.35
CA SER A 283 19.37 -27.66 -29.00
C SER A 283 19.26 -28.11 -30.46
N VAL A 284 20.22 -27.72 -31.29
CA VAL A 284 20.38 -28.28 -32.61
C VAL A 284 20.88 -29.71 -32.47
N THR A 285 20.21 -30.64 -33.15
CA THR A 285 20.40 -32.12 -33.04
C THR A 285 20.47 -32.71 -34.45
N LEU A 286 21.29 -33.72 -34.65
CA LEU A 286 21.37 -34.40 -35.92
C LEU A 286 20.10 -35.23 -36.19
N LYS A 287 19.52 -35.06 -37.38
CA LYS A 287 18.38 -35.82 -37.89
C LYS A 287 18.79 -37.18 -38.48
N ARG A 288 20.06 -37.33 -38.81
CA ARG A 288 20.69 -38.56 -39.29
C ARG A 288 22.16 -38.65 -38.87
N SER A 289 22.73 -39.84 -38.91
CA SER A 289 24.15 -40.03 -38.63
C SER A 289 25.01 -39.38 -39.72
N LEU A 290 26.07 -38.67 -39.34
CA LEU A 290 27.01 -38.01 -40.23
C LEU A 290 28.46 -38.35 -39.82
N SER A 291 29.32 -38.52 -40.85
CA SER A 291 30.74 -38.79 -40.66
C SER A 291 31.58 -37.49 -40.45
N LYS A 292 32.73 -37.64 -39.85
CA LYS A 292 33.76 -36.58 -39.82
C LYS A 292 34.02 -36.06 -41.25
N GLY A 293 34.09 -34.72 -41.37
CA GLY A 293 34.28 -34.06 -42.64
C GLY A 293 32.98 -33.74 -43.40
N SER A 294 31.80 -34.17 -42.89
CA SER A 294 30.52 -33.77 -43.49
C SER A 294 30.22 -32.30 -43.22
N GLU A 295 29.77 -31.58 -44.22
CA GLU A 295 29.23 -30.23 -44.15
C GLU A 295 27.79 -30.25 -43.70
N LEU A 296 27.40 -29.42 -42.73
CA LEU A 296 26.07 -29.38 -42.15
C LEU A 296 25.11 -28.59 -43.06
N SER A 297 23.97 -29.20 -43.38
CA SER A 297 22.84 -28.58 -44.07
C SER A 297 21.59 -28.53 -43.20
N MET A 298 20.61 -27.73 -43.58
CA MET A 298 19.30 -27.67 -42.85
C MET A 298 18.58 -29.03 -42.83
N ASP A 299 18.77 -29.89 -43.88
CA ASP A 299 18.15 -31.16 -43.98
C ASP A 299 18.70 -32.20 -42.97
N ASP A 300 19.90 -31.95 -42.48
CA ASP A 300 20.60 -32.79 -41.48
C ASP A 300 20.18 -32.50 -40.05
N LEU A 301 19.48 -31.40 -39.81
CA LEU A 301 19.26 -30.83 -38.49
C LEU A 301 17.79 -30.88 -38.07
N VAL A 302 17.61 -31.06 -36.80
CA VAL A 302 16.32 -30.98 -36.09
C VAL A 302 16.52 -30.29 -34.74
N LEU A 303 15.48 -29.62 -34.23
CA LEU A 303 15.54 -28.92 -32.95
C LEU A 303 14.84 -29.76 -31.89
N LEU A 304 15.61 -30.38 -31.01
CA LEU A 304 15.09 -31.25 -29.93
C LEU A 304 15.52 -30.73 -28.55
N ARG A 305 14.78 -31.14 -27.53
CA ARG A 305 15.18 -31.01 -26.12
C ARG A 305 16.22 -32.08 -25.79
N PRO A 306 17.11 -31.82 -24.81
CA PRO A 306 17.28 -30.66 -23.94
C PRO A 306 18.07 -29.49 -24.56
N GLY A 307 18.12 -28.37 -23.83
CA GLY A 307 18.83 -27.16 -24.25
C GLY A 307 20.27 -27.09 -23.74
N ASN A 308 21.00 -28.20 -23.81
CA ASN A 308 22.38 -28.34 -23.33
C ASN A 308 23.44 -28.29 -24.45
N GLY A 309 23.03 -28.08 -25.71
CA GLY A 309 23.91 -27.95 -26.87
C GLY A 309 23.77 -26.60 -27.55
N ILE A 310 24.15 -26.54 -28.84
CA ILE A 310 24.09 -25.32 -29.67
C ILE A 310 22.64 -24.84 -29.75
N SER A 311 22.42 -23.59 -29.40
CA SER A 311 21.08 -22.97 -29.41
C SER A 311 20.47 -22.94 -30.82
N PRO A 312 19.17 -23.12 -31.01
CA PRO A 312 18.50 -22.87 -32.28
C PRO A 312 18.74 -21.50 -32.91
N ALA A 313 19.02 -20.49 -32.07
CA ALA A 313 19.37 -19.15 -32.55
C ALA A 313 20.68 -19.12 -33.39
N GLU A 314 21.53 -20.12 -33.21
CA GLU A 314 22.83 -20.22 -33.89
C GLU A 314 22.74 -21.00 -35.22
N LEU A 315 21.57 -21.49 -35.61
CA LEU A 315 21.39 -22.23 -36.89
C LEU A 315 22.07 -21.54 -38.10
N PRO A 316 21.88 -20.23 -38.30
CA PRO A 316 22.51 -19.56 -39.44
C PRO A 316 24.05 -19.61 -39.40
N ASN A 317 24.65 -19.72 -38.24
CA ASN A 317 26.08 -19.71 -38.00
C ASN A 317 26.72 -21.10 -38.13
N ILE A 318 25.93 -22.18 -38.14
CA ILE A 318 26.42 -23.57 -38.19
C ILE A 318 26.08 -24.27 -39.50
N ILE A 319 25.20 -23.71 -40.34
CA ILE A 319 24.98 -24.20 -41.71
C ILE A 319 26.26 -23.97 -42.53
N GLY A 320 26.75 -25.01 -43.19
CA GLY A 320 28.02 -25.01 -43.90
C GLY A 320 29.24 -25.36 -43.04
N ALA A 321 29.11 -25.42 -41.72
CA ALA A 321 30.17 -25.87 -40.82
C ALA A 321 30.48 -27.36 -41.05
N THR A 322 31.74 -27.76 -40.82
CA THR A 322 32.20 -29.14 -41.02
C THR A 322 32.28 -29.88 -39.69
N LEU A 323 31.78 -31.13 -39.63
CA LEU A 323 31.95 -32.00 -38.49
C LEU A 323 33.41 -32.44 -38.33
N ASN A 324 33.93 -32.34 -37.11
CA ASN A 324 35.30 -32.79 -36.79
C ASN A 324 35.38 -34.22 -36.20
N LEU A 325 34.20 -34.89 -36.03
CA LEU A 325 34.08 -36.28 -35.59
C LEU A 325 32.82 -36.94 -36.18
N ASN A 326 32.73 -38.28 -36.07
CA ASN A 326 31.52 -39.02 -36.47
C ASN A 326 30.45 -38.84 -35.38
N LEU A 327 29.23 -38.50 -35.77
CA LEU A 327 28.09 -38.37 -34.87
C LEU A 327 26.90 -39.16 -35.34
N ALA A 328 26.22 -39.85 -34.41
CA ALA A 328 25.03 -40.63 -34.70
C ALA A 328 23.78 -39.74 -34.82
N GLU A 329 22.72 -40.28 -35.43
CA GLU A 329 21.40 -39.71 -35.39
C GLU A 329 20.96 -39.45 -33.94
N GLY A 330 20.31 -38.30 -33.69
CA GLY A 330 19.88 -37.91 -32.36
C GLY A 330 20.98 -37.23 -31.49
N SER A 331 22.25 -37.13 -32.01
CA SER A 331 23.31 -36.47 -31.27
C SER A 331 23.06 -34.95 -31.22
N THR A 332 23.04 -34.40 -30.00
CA THR A 332 22.99 -32.94 -29.78
C THR A 332 24.33 -32.33 -30.23
N LEU A 333 24.28 -31.29 -31.07
CA LEU A 333 25.46 -30.60 -31.52
C LEU A 333 26.02 -29.68 -30.44
N MET A 334 27.32 -29.72 -30.24
CA MET A 334 28.13 -28.83 -29.42
C MET A 334 29.12 -28.05 -30.28
N TRP A 335 29.57 -26.91 -29.84
CA TRP A 335 30.55 -26.12 -30.56
C TRP A 335 31.85 -26.87 -30.82
N GLU A 336 32.24 -27.75 -29.94
CA GLU A 336 33.43 -28.62 -30.07
C GLU A 336 33.29 -29.69 -31.16
N HIS A 337 32.10 -29.94 -31.67
CA HIS A 337 31.81 -30.94 -32.71
C HIS A 337 32.00 -30.39 -34.11
N ILE A 338 32.13 -29.07 -34.27
CA ILE A 338 32.16 -28.41 -35.56
C ILE A 338 33.39 -27.50 -35.74
N THR A 339 33.79 -27.31 -37.00
CA THR A 339 34.75 -26.29 -37.40
C THR A 339 34.12 -25.43 -38.49
N SER A 340 34.27 -24.11 -38.35
CA SER A 340 33.84 -23.11 -39.34
C SER A 340 34.69 -23.15 -40.60
#